data_67db3fe2a34b1d9873aca078ef6c8f46
#
_entry.id   67db3fe2a34b1d9873aca078ef6c8f46
#
_cell.length_a   1.000
_cell.length_b   1.000
_cell.length_c   1.000
_cell.angle_alpha   90.00
_cell.angle_beta   90.00
_cell.angle_gamma   90.00
#
_symmetry.space_group_name_H-M   'P 1'
#
loop_
_entity.id
_entity.type
_entity.pdbx_description
1 polymer ?
#
loop_
_entity_poly.entity_id
_entity_poly.type
_entity_poly.pdbx_seq_one_letter_code
_entity_poly.pdbx_strand_id
1 'polypeptide(L)'
;MLSGIQHFMFCHRQWALIHIDQQWEDNRLTAEGHLLHMNVDNPSYRQKNGETITLRSVSIASKKLGLYGVTDAVELHPVAEGQDGIHHKSYPGVWMPFPIEYKRGKPKHTSIDEVQLAAQVLCLEEMYGIHIEYGALFYGETKHRELIHINDELRKLTVQCAKEMHSVFSTGIVPKVDKGKRCKNCSLKDICLPNIENCSKVDTYLRRCLYEETA
;
A
#
# COMPACT_ATOMS: atom_id res chain seq x y z
N MET A 1 6.65 4.44 -5.65
CA MET A 1 6.20 4.80 -4.28
C MET A 1 5.66 3.55 -3.60
N LEU A 2 5.93 3.39 -2.30
CA LEU A 2 5.52 2.21 -1.51
C LEU A 2 3.99 2.09 -1.39
N SER A 3 3.29 3.19 -1.18
CA SER A 3 1.81 3.24 -1.19
C SER A 3 1.18 2.73 -2.50
N GLY A 4 1.93 2.81 -3.61
CA GLY A 4 1.50 2.29 -4.90
C GLY A 4 1.25 0.78 -4.92
N ILE A 5 1.95 0.01 -4.09
CA ILE A 5 1.74 -1.44 -4.00
C ILE A 5 0.29 -1.77 -3.60
N GLN A 6 -0.25 -1.07 -2.61
CA GLN A 6 -1.64 -1.27 -2.19
C GLN A 6 -2.62 -0.93 -3.33
N HIS A 7 -2.42 0.18 -4.04
CA HIS A 7 -3.25 0.56 -5.17
C HIS A 7 -3.18 -0.47 -6.30
N PHE A 8 -1.96 -1.00 -6.58
CA PHE A 8 -1.75 -2.00 -7.61
C PHE A 8 -2.46 -3.32 -7.29
N MET A 9 -2.31 -3.81 -6.06
CA MET A 9 -3.01 -4.99 -5.56
C MET A 9 -4.53 -4.82 -5.55
N PHE A 10 -5.02 -3.62 -5.28
CA PHE A 10 -6.45 -3.33 -5.35
C PHE A 10 -6.96 -3.36 -6.81
N CYS A 11 -6.28 -2.67 -7.71
CA CYS A 11 -6.65 -2.61 -9.13
C CYS A 11 -5.52 -1.99 -9.96
N HIS A 12 -4.97 -2.73 -10.92
CA HIS A 12 -3.89 -2.25 -11.80
C HIS A 12 -4.30 -0.97 -12.56
N ARG A 13 -5.56 -0.85 -12.99
CA ARG A 13 -6.06 0.35 -13.66
C ARG A 13 -6.16 1.55 -12.71
N GLN A 14 -6.65 1.36 -11.48
CA GLN A 14 -6.64 2.42 -10.47
C GLN A 14 -5.22 2.92 -10.23
N TRP A 15 -4.29 1.99 -10.05
CA TRP A 15 -2.89 2.32 -9.86
C TRP A 15 -2.32 3.12 -11.04
N ALA A 16 -2.60 2.70 -12.28
CA ALA A 16 -2.11 3.38 -13.47
C ALA A 16 -2.70 4.79 -13.61
N LEU A 17 -4.00 4.95 -13.36
CA LEU A 17 -4.62 6.28 -13.34
C LEU A 17 -3.97 7.21 -12.31
N ILE A 18 -3.63 6.69 -11.12
CA ILE A 18 -2.98 7.50 -10.06
C ILE A 18 -1.52 7.81 -10.42
N HIS A 19 -0.75 6.80 -10.83
CA HIS A 19 0.71 6.92 -10.90
C HIS A 19 1.27 7.19 -12.30
N ILE A 20 0.50 6.94 -13.36
CA ILE A 20 0.87 7.27 -14.75
C ILE A 20 0.13 8.54 -15.18
N ASP A 21 -1.20 8.53 -15.10
CA ASP A 21 -2.04 9.66 -15.56
C ASP A 21 -2.20 10.76 -14.51
N GLN A 22 -1.66 10.56 -13.29
CA GLN A 22 -1.71 11.51 -12.17
C GLN A 22 -3.13 11.96 -11.80
N GLN A 23 -4.12 11.07 -11.98
CA GLN A 23 -5.50 11.31 -11.61
C GLN A 23 -5.72 10.96 -10.13
N TRP A 24 -6.29 11.89 -9.40
CA TRP A 24 -6.64 11.68 -8.00
C TRP A 24 -8.01 12.29 -7.71
N GLU A 25 -8.84 11.53 -7.01
CA GLU A 25 -10.12 12.00 -6.49
C GLU A 25 -10.36 11.36 -5.12
N ASP A 26 -10.78 12.16 -4.17
CA ASP A 26 -11.10 11.68 -2.84
C ASP A 26 -12.57 11.22 -2.77
N ASN A 27 -12.76 10.13 -2.02
CA ASN A 27 -14.08 9.77 -1.53
C ASN A 27 -14.05 9.76 0.02
N ARG A 28 -15.21 9.51 0.63
CA ARG A 28 -15.30 9.48 2.09
C ARG A 28 -14.27 8.52 2.73
N LEU A 29 -14.01 7.37 2.10
CA LEU A 29 -13.10 6.36 2.65
C LEU A 29 -11.64 6.83 2.60
N THR A 30 -11.22 7.48 1.50
CA THR A 30 -9.86 8.02 1.36
C THR A 30 -9.65 9.22 2.28
N ALA A 31 -10.63 10.12 2.40
CA ALA A 31 -10.57 11.27 3.29
C ALA A 31 -10.47 10.86 4.77
N GLU A 32 -11.30 9.89 5.21
CA GLU A 32 -11.22 9.35 6.58
C GLU A 32 -9.89 8.60 6.84
N GLY A 33 -9.35 7.93 5.82
CA GLY A 33 -8.01 7.31 5.87
C GLY A 33 -6.93 8.37 6.09
N HIS A 34 -6.98 9.45 5.32
CA HIS A 34 -6.04 10.55 5.45
C HIS A 34 -6.06 11.20 6.84
N LEU A 35 -7.24 11.41 7.42
CA LEU A 35 -7.37 11.92 8.78
C LEU A 35 -6.75 10.99 9.84
N LEU A 36 -6.83 9.68 9.66
CA LEU A 36 -6.15 8.73 10.56
C LEU A 36 -4.63 8.90 10.48
N HIS A 37 -4.08 8.98 9.26
CA HIS A 37 -2.64 9.17 9.06
C HIS A 37 -2.16 10.51 9.63
N MET A 38 -2.89 11.60 9.46
CA MET A 38 -2.54 12.89 10.08
C MET A 38 -2.37 12.81 11.61
N ASN A 39 -3.16 11.98 12.28
CA ASN A 39 -3.04 11.78 13.73
C ASN A 39 -1.84 10.88 14.10
N VAL A 40 -1.39 10.02 13.19
CA VAL A 40 -0.27 9.09 13.38
C VAL A 40 1.05 9.72 12.94
N ASP A 41 1.03 10.59 11.92
CA ASP A 41 2.19 11.11 11.20
C ASP A 41 2.90 12.29 11.88
N ASN A 42 3.00 12.30 13.20
CA ASN A 42 3.83 13.30 13.87
C ASN A 42 5.26 12.78 14.07
N PRO A 43 6.25 13.17 13.23
CA PRO A 43 7.63 12.66 13.32
C PRO A 43 8.34 13.07 14.61
N SER A 44 7.85 14.11 15.28
CA SER A 44 8.36 14.57 16.58
C SER A 44 7.83 13.74 17.74
N TYR A 45 6.78 12.95 17.53
CA TYR A 45 6.17 12.14 18.54
C TYR A 45 6.92 10.82 18.69
N ARG A 46 7.80 10.80 19.69
CA ARG A 46 8.51 9.61 20.14
C ARG A 46 7.89 9.14 21.44
N GLN A 47 7.36 7.94 21.43
CA GLN A 47 6.77 7.36 22.64
C GLN A 47 7.65 6.22 23.13
N LYS A 48 8.07 6.30 24.40
CA LYS A 48 8.68 5.17 25.10
C LYS A 48 7.59 4.54 25.96
N ASN A 49 7.24 3.29 25.65
CA ASN A 49 6.30 2.50 26.42
C ASN A 49 7.02 1.28 26.98
N GLY A 50 7.38 1.34 28.25
CA GLY A 50 8.28 0.35 28.85
C GLY A 50 9.66 0.37 28.19
N GLU A 51 10.08 -0.75 27.62
CA GLU A 51 11.34 -0.90 26.88
C GLU A 51 11.22 -0.63 25.38
N THR A 52 10.00 -0.54 24.84
CA THR A 52 9.75 -0.32 23.41
C THR A 52 9.76 1.16 23.07
N ILE A 53 10.39 1.52 21.95
CA ILE A 53 10.45 2.88 21.42
C ILE A 53 9.66 2.90 20.11
N THR A 54 8.70 3.79 20.00
CA THR A 54 7.93 3.99 18.76
C THR A 54 8.46 5.19 17.99
N LEU A 55 8.90 4.94 16.76
CA LEU A 55 9.27 5.96 15.77
C LEU A 55 8.12 6.11 14.78
N ARG A 56 7.81 7.34 14.39
CA ARG A 56 6.74 7.61 13.42
C ARG A 56 7.31 8.22 12.16
N SER A 57 6.61 8.00 11.05
CA SER A 57 6.96 8.57 9.74
C SER A 57 8.42 8.30 9.34
N VAL A 58 8.85 7.04 9.49
CA VAL A 58 10.20 6.62 9.15
C VAL A 58 10.33 6.48 7.63
N SER A 59 11.24 7.25 7.03
CA SER A 59 11.55 7.14 5.60
C SER A 59 12.27 5.84 5.31
N ILE A 60 11.78 5.09 4.35
CA ILE A 60 12.32 3.80 3.92
C ILE A 60 12.46 3.71 2.41
N ALA A 61 13.42 2.92 1.95
CA ALA A 61 13.65 2.66 0.53
C ALA A 61 14.27 1.30 0.30
N SER A 62 14.00 0.72 -0.87
CA SER A 62 14.67 -0.46 -1.38
C SER A 62 15.08 -0.22 -2.83
N LYS A 63 16.38 -0.31 -3.11
CA LYS A 63 16.91 -0.25 -4.48
C LYS A 63 16.56 -1.51 -5.26
N LYS A 64 16.54 -2.67 -4.60
CA LYS A 64 16.21 -3.98 -5.20
C LYS A 64 14.76 -4.01 -5.69
N LEU A 65 13.83 -3.43 -4.91
CA LEU A 65 12.42 -3.36 -5.26
C LEU A 65 12.08 -2.10 -6.06
N GLY A 66 12.97 -1.10 -6.14
CA GLY A 66 12.68 0.20 -6.73
C GLY A 66 11.58 0.96 -5.96
N LEU A 67 11.47 0.74 -4.67
CA LEU A 67 10.44 1.32 -3.82
C LEU A 67 11.03 2.33 -2.84
N TYR A 68 10.25 3.36 -2.53
CA TYR A 68 10.53 4.31 -1.47
C TYR A 68 9.21 4.82 -0.87
N GLY A 69 9.25 5.25 0.36
CA GLY A 69 8.08 5.78 1.06
C GLY A 69 8.36 6.08 2.53
N VAL A 70 7.27 6.20 3.27
CA VAL A 70 7.30 6.47 4.70
C VAL A 70 6.41 5.43 5.38
N THR A 71 6.85 4.88 6.51
CA THR A 71 6.04 4.01 7.36
C THR A 71 5.19 4.85 8.29
N ASP A 72 4.04 4.34 8.71
CA ASP A 72 3.23 4.99 9.75
C ASP A 72 3.95 4.96 11.10
N ALA A 73 4.41 3.78 11.49
CA ALA A 73 5.19 3.60 12.70
C ALA A 73 6.19 2.43 12.58
N VAL A 74 7.29 2.54 13.31
CA VAL A 74 8.23 1.44 13.56
C VAL A 74 8.49 1.39 15.05
N GLU A 75 8.14 0.29 15.68
CA GLU A 75 8.56 0.01 17.05
C GLU A 75 9.98 -0.57 17.04
N LEU A 76 10.81 -0.13 17.95
CA LEU A 76 12.10 -0.70 18.23
C LEU A 76 11.99 -1.57 19.48
N HIS A 77 12.15 -2.86 19.32
CA HIS A 77 12.11 -3.84 20.41
C HIS A 77 13.54 -4.17 20.83
N PRO A 78 13.87 -4.12 22.14
CA PRO A 78 15.21 -4.43 22.57
C PRO A 78 15.51 -5.92 22.32
N VAL A 79 16.70 -6.21 21.84
CA VAL A 79 17.21 -7.58 21.67
C VAL A 79 18.50 -7.76 22.45
N ALA A 80 18.84 -9.02 22.77
CA ALA A 80 20.05 -9.32 23.51
C ALA A 80 21.30 -8.94 22.69
N GLU A 81 22.36 -8.59 23.38
CA GLU A 81 23.65 -8.29 22.76
C GLU A 81 24.17 -9.51 21.99
N GLY A 82 24.53 -9.33 20.71
CA GLY A 82 24.93 -10.42 19.82
C GLY A 82 23.79 -11.02 18.98
N GLN A 83 22.57 -10.61 19.16
CA GLN A 83 21.47 -10.91 18.22
C GLN A 83 21.43 -9.91 17.06
N ASP A 84 20.80 -10.33 15.95
CA ASP A 84 20.55 -9.44 14.82
C ASP A 84 19.69 -8.25 15.25
N GLY A 85 20.08 -7.06 14.78
CA GLY A 85 19.37 -5.83 15.09
C GLY A 85 20.15 -4.59 14.64
N ILE A 86 19.58 -3.45 14.95
CA ILE A 86 20.15 -2.14 14.60
C ILE A 86 20.62 -1.38 15.84
N HIS A 87 21.63 -0.53 15.66
CA HIS A 87 21.99 0.48 16.63
C HIS A 87 21.32 1.82 16.30
N HIS A 88 20.61 2.38 17.23
CA HIS A 88 19.98 3.69 17.06
C HIS A 88 20.84 4.78 17.70
N LYS A 89 21.08 5.87 16.97
CA LYS A 89 21.96 6.96 17.42
C LYS A 89 21.58 7.62 18.76
N SER A 90 20.29 7.58 19.13
CA SER A 90 19.77 8.23 20.34
C SER A 90 19.39 7.25 21.45
N TYR A 91 19.43 5.96 21.18
CA TYR A 91 19.01 4.93 22.14
C TYR A 91 20.09 3.85 22.22
N PRO A 92 20.72 3.65 23.39
CA PRO A 92 21.76 2.63 23.56
C PRO A 92 21.15 1.23 23.44
N GLY A 93 21.98 0.26 23.03
CA GLY A 93 21.58 -1.14 22.86
C GLY A 93 21.32 -1.53 21.41
N VAL A 94 20.86 -2.76 21.24
CA VAL A 94 20.52 -3.36 19.95
C VAL A 94 19.00 -3.50 19.87
N TRP A 95 18.44 -3.17 18.71
CA TRP A 95 17.00 -3.06 18.54
C TRP A 95 16.54 -3.81 17.29
N MET A 96 15.47 -4.58 17.40
CA MET A 96 14.78 -5.15 16.26
C MET A 96 13.65 -4.21 15.82
N PRO A 97 13.69 -3.68 14.59
CA PRO A 97 12.60 -2.89 14.03
C PRO A 97 11.36 -3.77 13.79
N PHE A 98 10.22 -3.25 14.19
CA PHE A 98 8.93 -3.88 14.03
C PHE A 98 7.96 -2.88 13.40
N PRO A 99 7.72 -2.93 12.07
CA PRO A 99 6.85 -1.98 11.39
C PRO A 99 5.37 -2.23 11.70
N ILE A 100 4.62 -1.14 11.80
CA ILE A 100 3.17 -1.13 12.01
C ILE A 100 2.54 -0.23 10.97
N GLU A 101 1.65 -0.81 10.18
CA GLU A 101 0.82 -0.09 9.21
C GLU A 101 -0.57 0.16 9.77
N TYR A 102 -1.03 1.40 9.74
CA TYR A 102 -2.35 1.80 10.25
C TYR A 102 -3.39 1.77 9.15
N LYS A 103 -4.50 1.09 9.41
CA LYS A 103 -5.64 0.98 8.49
C LYS A 103 -6.90 1.53 9.16
N ARG A 104 -7.64 2.38 8.44
CA ARG A 104 -8.88 2.97 8.95
C ARG A 104 -9.95 1.92 9.28
N GLY A 105 -10.14 0.95 8.39
CA GLY A 105 -11.27 0.01 8.42
C GLY A 105 -11.11 -1.14 9.40
N LYS A 106 -11.75 -2.25 9.03
CA LYS A 106 -11.67 -3.55 9.71
C LYS A 106 -10.71 -4.48 8.98
N PRO A 107 -10.24 -5.55 9.62
CA PRO A 107 -9.49 -6.61 8.96
C PRO A 107 -10.20 -7.10 7.70
N LYS A 108 -9.43 -7.30 6.63
CA LYS A 108 -9.94 -7.79 5.34
C LYS A 108 -9.38 -9.18 5.08
N HIS A 109 -10.18 -10.03 4.45
CA HIS A 109 -9.72 -11.36 3.99
C HIS A 109 -8.93 -11.26 2.65
N THR A 110 -8.06 -10.26 2.53
CA THR A 110 -7.24 -10.05 1.33
C THR A 110 -5.83 -9.68 1.74
N SER A 111 -4.83 -10.18 1.03
CA SER A 111 -3.42 -9.91 1.28
C SER A 111 -2.96 -8.49 0.88
N ILE A 112 -3.87 -7.60 0.48
CA ILE A 112 -3.51 -6.24 0.00
C ILE A 112 -2.74 -5.45 1.06
N ASP A 113 -3.26 -5.45 2.30
CA ASP A 113 -2.66 -4.71 3.40
C ASP A 113 -1.36 -5.41 3.89
N GLU A 114 -1.33 -6.76 3.86
CA GLU A 114 -0.15 -7.56 4.19
C GLU A 114 1.01 -7.34 3.21
N VAL A 115 0.72 -7.27 1.90
CA VAL A 115 1.74 -6.99 0.87
C VAL A 115 2.35 -5.61 1.05
N GLN A 116 1.55 -4.61 1.45
CA GLN A 116 2.08 -3.28 1.76
C GLN A 116 3.02 -3.32 2.97
N LEU A 117 2.61 -4.00 4.05
CA LEU A 117 3.45 -4.18 5.23
C LEU A 117 4.74 -4.95 4.91
N ALA A 118 4.64 -6.04 4.14
CA ALA A 118 5.80 -6.81 3.70
C ALA A 118 6.77 -5.99 2.85
N ALA A 119 6.26 -5.08 2.02
CA ALA A 119 7.12 -4.15 1.27
C ALA A 119 7.88 -3.19 2.19
N GLN A 120 7.27 -2.73 3.29
CA GLN A 120 7.97 -1.94 4.32
C GLN A 120 9.06 -2.76 4.99
N VAL A 121 8.76 -4.01 5.37
CA VAL A 121 9.73 -4.94 5.95
C VAL A 121 10.92 -5.13 5.02
N LEU A 122 10.69 -5.45 3.75
CA LEU A 122 11.76 -5.67 2.78
C LEU A 122 12.63 -4.42 2.55
N CYS A 123 12.04 -3.23 2.64
CA CYS A 123 12.80 -1.98 2.62
C CYS A 123 13.69 -1.85 3.87
N LEU A 124 13.17 -2.09 5.06
CA LEU A 124 13.93 -2.03 6.31
C LEU A 124 15.05 -3.06 6.34
N GLU A 125 14.80 -4.28 5.90
CA GLU A 125 15.80 -5.35 5.80
C GLU A 125 16.96 -4.96 4.88
N GLU A 126 16.66 -4.38 3.70
CA GLU A 126 17.70 -3.93 2.77
C GLU A 126 18.51 -2.76 3.35
N MET A 127 17.83 -1.80 4.02
CA MET A 127 18.50 -0.63 4.60
C MET A 127 19.46 -0.99 5.74
N TYR A 128 19.11 -1.98 6.53
CA TYR A 128 19.83 -2.29 7.76
C TYR A 128 20.59 -3.60 7.73
N GLY A 129 20.40 -4.44 6.71
CA GLY A 129 21.05 -5.74 6.58
C GLY A 129 20.62 -6.76 7.63
N ILE A 130 19.38 -6.70 8.09
CA ILE A 130 18.77 -7.56 9.10
C ILE A 130 17.64 -8.39 8.50
N HIS A 131 17.14 -9.39 9.26
CA HIS A 131 15.94 -10.14 8.90
C HIS A 131 14.80 -9.84 9.86
N ILE A 132 13.60 -9.54 9.35
CA ILE A 132 12.42 -9.18 10.12
C ILE A 132 11.32 -10.19 9.82
N GLU A 133 10.96 -11.00 10.81
CA GLU A 133 9.95 -12.07 10.64
C GLU A 133 8.52 -11.58 10.77
N TYR A 134 8.29 -10.50 11.51
CA TYR A 134 6.95 -10.04 11.88
C TYR A 134 6.80 -8.54 11.71
N GLY A 135 5.59 -8.13 11.43
CA GLY A 135 5.09 -6.76 11.51
C GLY A 135 3.64 -6.78 11.98
N ALA A 136 2.98 -5.63 12.04
CA ALA A 136 1.58 -5.57 12.43
C ALA A 136 0.75 -4.66 11.55
N LEU A 137 -0.52 -5.01 11.39
CA LEU A 137 -1.58 -4.14 10.89
C LEU A 137 -2.41 -3.65 12.07
N PHE A 138 -2.65 -2.35 12.17
CA PHE A 138 -3.52 -1.77 13.18
C PHE A 138 -4.78 -1.22 12.52
N TYR A 139 -5.94 -1.78 12.87
CA TYR A 139 -7.23 -1.39 12.33
C TYR A 139 -7.94 -0.42 13.26
N GLY A 140 -8.07 0.84 12.83
CA GLY A 140 -8.59 1.93 13.67
C GLY A 140 -10.06 1.79 14.07
N GLU A 141 -10.90 1.19 13.20
CA GLU A 141 -12.32 1.00 13.49
C GLU A 141 -12.57 -0.02 14.62
N THR A 142 -11.77 -1.07 14.67
CA THR A 142 -11.87 -2.13 15.70
C THR A 142 -10.87 -1.95 16.83
N LYS A 143 -9.94 -1.00 16.70
CA LYS A 143 -8.77 -0.84 17.58
C LYS A 143 -8.00 -2.15 17.79
N HIS A 144 -7.94 -2.94 16.75
CA HIS A 144 -7.32 -4.26 16.75
C HIS A 144 -5.96 -4.22 16.07
N ARG A 145 -4.96 -4.82 16.72
CA ARG A 145 -3.62 -5.05 16.17
C ARG A 145 -3.51 -6.50 15.78
N GLU A 146 -3.25 -6.74 14.51
CA GLU A 146 -3.05 -8.06 13.92
C GLU A 146 -1.57 -8.29 13.66
N LEU A 147 -1.02 -9.37 14.21
CA LEU A 147 0.36 -9.78 13.96
C LEU A 147 0.44 -10.49 12.62
N ILE A 148 1.33 -10.03 11.76
CA ILE A 148 1.55 -10.61 10.42
C ILE A 148 2.93 -11.25 10.36
N HIS A 149 2.96 -12.55 10.04
CA HIS A 149 4.19 -13.28 9.76
C HIS A 149 4.61 -13.04 8.32
N ILE A 150 5.79 -12.46 8.12
CA ILE A 150 6.37 -12.13 6.81
C ILE A 150 7.06 -13.37 6.24
N ASN A 151 6.27 -14.38 5.91
CA ASN A 151 6.74 -15.64 5.38
C ASN A 151 7.24 -15.54 3.93
N ASP A 152 7.87 -16.61 3.42
CA ASP A 152 8.44 -16.64 2.08
C ASP A 152 7.39 -16.43 0.97
N GLU A 153 6.17 -16.88 1.17
CA GLU A 153 5.08 -16.72 0.20
C GLU A 153 4.69 -15.25 0.06
N LEU A 154 4.51 -14.57 1.19
CA LEU A 154 4.20 -13.14 1.23
C LEU A 154 5.35 -12.30 0.66
N ARG A 155 6.61 -12.66 0.96
CA ARG A 155 7.80 -12.04 0.37
C ARG A 155 7.83 -12.18 -1.14
N LYS A 156 7.61 -13.39 -1.67
CA LYS A 156 7.56 -13.65 -3.12
C LYS A 156 6.44 -12.87 -3.80
N LEU A 157 5.25 -12.86 -3.21
CA LEU A 157 4.11 -12.09 -3.71
C LEU A 157 4.43 -10.59 -3.77
N THR A 158 5.05 -10.04 -2.74
CA THR A 158 5.45 -8.63 -2.68
C THR A 158 6.46 -8.27 -3.75
N VAL A 159 7.49 -9.09 -3.93
CA VAL A 159 8.50 -8.90 -4.97
C VAL A 159 7.87 -8.98 -6.36
N GLN A 160 6.99 -9.94 -6.60
CA GLN A 160 6.28 -10.08 -7.87
C GLN A 160 5.39 -8.86 -8.14
N CYS A 161 4.62 -8.43 -7.16
CA CYS A 161 3.78 -7.23 -7.25
C CYS A 161 4.61 -5.98 -7.63
N ALA A 162 5.76 -5.77 -6.99
CA ALA A 162 6.65 -4.65 -7.30
C ALA A 162 7.18 -4.74 -8.75
N LYS A 163 7.59 -5.91 -9.21
CA LYS A 163 8.05 -6.12 -10.59
C LYS A 163 6.95 -5.83 -11.62
N GLU A 164 5.75 -6.34 -11.40
CA GLU A 164 4.61 -6.11 -12.29
C GLU A 164 4.23 -4.63 -12.32
N MET A 165 4.22 -3.97 -11.17
CA MET A 165 3.98 -2.53 -11.05
C MET A 165 4.97 -1.71 -11.87
N HIS A 166 6.28 -2.03 -11.80
CA HIS A 166 7.31 -1.38 -12.61
C HIS A 166 7.17 -1.70 -14.11
N SER A 167 6.80 -2.92 -14.45
CA SER A 167 6.54 -3.32 -15.84
C SER A 167 5.39 -2.50 -16.43
N VAL A 168 4.27 -2.36 -15.73
CA VAL A 168 3.14 -1.52 -16.17
C VAL A 168 3.56 -0.06 -16.29
N PHE A 169 4.34 0.46 -15.33
CA PHE A 169 4.85 1.83 -15.38
C PHE A 169 5.71 2.08 -16.65
N SER A 170 6.58 1.14 -16.98
CA SER A 170 7.47 1.27 -18.14
C SER A 170 6.74 1.26 -19.49
N THR A 171 5.56 0.65 -19.56
CA THR A 171 4.74 0.68 -20.78
C THR A 171 4.03 2.02 -20.99
N GLY A 172 3.77 2.77 -19.92
CA GLY A 172 2.96 3.98 -19.96
C GLY A 172 1.49 3.75 -20.33
N ILE A 173 1.04 2.48 -20.38
CA ILE A 173 -0.30 2.10 -20.81
C ILE A 173 -1.18 1.82 -19.59
N VAL A 174 -2.34 2.48 -19.54
CA VAL A 174 -3.36 2.20 -18.52
C VAL A 174 -4.04 0.86 -18.82
N PRO A 175 -3.91 -0.15 -17.92
CA PRO A 175 -4.50 -1.47 -18.15
C PRO A 175 -6.02 -1.44 -18.27
N LYS A 176 -6.57 -2.31 -19.10
CA LYS A 176 -8.01 -2.57 -19.17
C LYS A 176 -8.48 -3.28 -17.91
N VAL A 177 -9.71 -3.06 -17.52
CA VAL A 177 -10.33 -3.74 -16.38
C VAL A 177 -11.84 -3.84 -16.55
N ASP A 178 -12.37 -4.97 -16.15
CA ASP A 178 -13.82 -5.15 -16.05
C ASP A 178 -14.37 -4.58 -14.73
N LYS A 179 -15.57 -4.03 -14.80
CA LYS A 179 -16.29 -3.55 -13.62
C LYS A 179 -16.57 -4.70 -12.66
N GLY A 180 -16.13 -4.57 -11.42
CA GLY A 180 -16.32 -5.57 -10.37
C GLY A 180 -16.79 -4.99 -9.05
N LYS A 181 -16.94 -5.84 -8.04
CA LYS A 181 -17.39 -5.46 -6.69
C LYS A 181 -16.52 -4.36 -6.07
N ARG A 182 -15.20 -4.39 -6.35
CA ARG A 182 -14.23 -3.40 -5.86
C ARG A 182 -14.52 -1.97 -6.34
N CYS A 183 -15.14 -1.81 -7.53
CA CYS A 183 -15.42 -0.50 -8.10
C CYS A 183 -16.42 0.32 -7.27
N LYS A 184 -17.28 -0.32 -6.45
CA LYS A 184 -18.23 0.38 -5.59
C LYS A 184 -17.53 1.30 -4.57
N ASN A 185 -16.35 0.90 -4.10
CA ASN A 185 -15.58 1.63 -3.08
C ASN A 185 -14.38 2.38 -3.67
N CYS A 186 -14.19 2.34 -5.00
CA CYS A 186 -13.11 3.03 -5.68
C CYS A 186 -13.38 4.53 -5.75
N SER A 187 -12.42 5.36 -5.34
CA SER A 187 -12.52 6.82 -5.45
C SER A 187 -12.57 7.27 -6.91
N LEU A 188 -11.87 6.56 -7.81
CA LEU A 188 -11.77 6.90 -9.23
C LEU A 188 -12.89 6.30 -10.10
N LYS A 189 -13.98 5.76 -9.53
CA LYS A 189 -15.03 5.06 -10.28
C LYS A 189 -15.65 5.91 -11.39
N ASP A 190 -15.78 7.20 -11.16
CA ASP A 190 -16.43 8.14 -12.08
C ASP A 190 -15.47 8.66 -13.17
N ILE A 191 -14.16 8.60 -12.94
CA ILE A 191 -13.11 8.91 -13.91
C ILE A 191 -12.71 7.67 -14.72
N CYS A 192 -12.64 6.51 -14.06
CA CYS A 192 -12.11 5.26 -14.61
C CYS A 192 -12.94 4.71 -15.79
N LEU A 193 -14.27 4.88 -15.76
CA LEU A 193 -15.20 4.38 -16.77
C LEU A 193 -14.90 2.95 -17.23
N PRO A 194 -14.87 1.95 -16.34
CA PRO A 194 -14.33 0.62 -16.61
C PRO A 194 -15.04 -0.16 -17.73
N ASN A 195 -16.26 0.24 -18.09
CA ASN A 195 -17.06 -0.42 -19.15
C ASN A 195 -17.06 0.33 -20.48
N ILE A 196 -16.27 1.41 -20.62
CA ILE A 196 -16.34 2.22 -21.85
C ILE A 196 -15.97 1.40 -23.10
N GLU A 197 -15.13 0.39 -22.95
CA GLU A 197 -14.74 -0.49 -24.04
C GLU A 197 -15.81 -1.50 -24.44
N ASN A 198 -16.76 -1.76 -23.54
CA ASN A 198 -17.92 -2.62 -23.80
C ASN A 198 -19.09 -1.84 -24.43
N CYS A 199 -18.96 -0.51 -24.55
CA CYS A 199 -19.92 0.30 -25.28
C CYS A 199 -19.77 0.05 -26.78
N SER A 200 -20.88 0.04 -27.50
CA SER A 200 -20.87 -0.03 -28.96
C SER A 200 -19.98 1.06 -29.54
N LYS A 201 -19.17 0.71 -30.56
CA LYS A 201 -18.33 1.71 -31.25
C LYS A 201 -19.22 2.88 -31.69
N VAL A 202 -18.66 4.09 -31.67
CA VAL A 202 -19.38 5.33 -32.06
C VAL A 202 -20.07 5.15 -33.41
N ASP A 203 -19.41 4.55 -34.39
CA ASP A 203 -20.01 4.28 -35.71
C ASP A 203 -21.25 3.37 -35.62
N THR A 204 -21.21 2.35 -34.78
CA THR A 204 -22.33 1.43 -34.58
C THR A 204 -23.49 2.15 -33.88
N TYR A 205 -23.17 3.00 -32.88
CA TYR A 205 -24.16 3.82 -32.21
C TYR A 205 -24.81 4.83 -33.17
N LEU A 206 -23.99 5.56 -33.96
CA LEU A 206 -24.49 6.53 -34.93
C LEU A 206 -25.35 5.86 -36.00
N ARG A 207 -24.93 4.72 -36.57
CA ARG A 207 -25.70 3.96 -37.53
C ARG A 207 -27.06 3.60 -37.00
N ARG A 208 -27.13 3.05 -35.77
CA ARG A 208 -28.41 2.70 -35.11
C ARG A 208 -29.29 3.91 -34.86
N CYS A 209 -28.74 5.04 -34.42
CA CYS A 209 -29.51 6.21 -34.10
C CYS A 209 -29.96 7.04 -35.33
N LEU A 210 -29.15 6.98 -36.42
CA LEU A 210 -29.43 7.84 -37.60
C LEU A 210 -30.06 7.10 -38.77
N TYR A 211 -29.85 5.77 -38.90
CA TYR A 211 -30.22 5.01 -40.08
C TYR A 211 -31.11 3.78 -39.80
N GLU A 212 -31.18 3.31 -38.57
CA GLU A 212 -32.12 2.24 -38.22
C GLU A 212 -33.40 2.89 -37.69
N GLU A 213 -34.51 2.73 -38.46
CA GLU A 213 -35.85 3.11 -37.99
C GLU A 213 -36.16 2.27 -36.75
N THR A 214 -36.52 2.95 -35.65
CA THR A 214 -37.06 2.29 -34.46
C THR A 214 -38.38 1.67 -34.84
N ALA A 215 -38.39 0.34 -35.07
CA ALA A 215 -39.61 -0.43 -35.21
C ALA A 215 -40.35 -0.55 -33.88
#